data_b0f63a1ba80ccfdd3fbab62b1f87df28
#
_entry.id   b0f63a1ba80ccfdd3fbab62b1f87df28
#
_cell.length_a   1.000
_cell.length_b   1.000
_cell.length_c   1.000
_cell.angle_alpha   90.00
_cell.angle_beta   90.00
_cell.angle_gamma   90.00
#
_symmetry.space_group_name_H-M   'P 1'
#
loop_
_entity.id
_entity.type
_entity.pdbx_description
1 polymer ?
#
loop_
_entity_poly.entity_id
_entity_poly.type
_entity_poly.pdbx_seq_one_letter_code
_entity_poly.pdbx_strand_id
1 'polypeptide(L)'
;MSILDAPIARLDGTPSTLGELTAGRPALLVNVASKCGLTPQYAGLEKLAETYPGLAVVGFPCNQFMGQEPGTPDEIAEFCSATYGVTFPLTEKIEVNGEGRHPIYQELTKTADENGTDGDIQWNFEKFLVTADGQVTQRFSPRTEPEDPRVVEAIANALA
;
A
#
# COMPACT_ATOMS: atom_id res chain seq x y z
N MET A 1 -12.79 -11.79 11.40
CA MET A 1 -12.05 -10.61 11.91
C MET A 1 -11.64 -9.75 10.72
N SER A 2 -11.85 -8.45 10.82
CA SER A 2 -11.48 -7.51 9.74
C SER A 2 -9.98 -7.29 9.70
N ILE A 3 -9.43 -7.05 8.49
CA ILE A 3 -8.02 -6.65 8.38
C ILE A 3 -7.74 -5.32 9.11
N LEU A 4 -8.77 -4.51 9.33
CA LEU A 4 -8.62 -3.25 10.07
C LEU A 4 -8.14 -3.46 11.50
N ASP A 5 -8.41 -4.62 12.09
CA ASP A 5 -7.99 -4.95 13.46
C ASP A 5 -6.55 -5.47 13.53
N ALA A 6 -5.91 -5.71 12.39
CA ALA A 6 -4.58 -6.27 12.34
C ALA A 6 -3.54 -5.31 12.92
N PRO A 7 -2.73 -5.75 13.91
CA PRO A 7 -1.65 -4.93 14.43
C PRO A 7 -0.58 -4.71 13.35
N ILE A 8 -0.14 -3.47 13.23
CA ILE A 8 1.01 -3.11 12.39
C ILE A 8 1.58 -1.81 12.93
N ALA A 9 2.90 -1.79 13.13
CA ALA A 9 3.55 -0.58 13.60
C ALA A 9 3.72 0.43 12.46
N ARG A 10 3.78 1.71 12.82
CA ARG A 10 4.19 2.77 11.90
C ARG A 10 5.68 2.61 11.60
N LEU A 11 6.16 3.28 10.58
CA LEU A 11 7.57 3.21 10.17
C LEU A 11 8.51 3.58 11.31
N ASP A 12 8.12 4.51 12.18
CA ASP A 12 8.92 4.93 13.33
C ASP A 12 8.87 3.94 14.52
N GLY A 13 8.15 2.83 14.37
CA GLY A 13 8.01 1.80 15.40
C GLY A 13 6.83 1.99 16.33
N THR A 14 6.08 3.08 16.22
CA THR A 14 4.90 3.31 17.07
C THR A 14 3.85 2.24 16.80
N PRO A 15 3.38 1.50 17.83
CA PRO A 15 2.34 0.49 17.64
C PRO A 15 1.04 1.11 17.09
N SER A 16 0.39 0.39 16.16
CA SER A 16 -0.84 0.85 15.54
C SER A 16 -1.66 -0.35 15.04
N THR A 17 -2.74 -0.06 14.33
CA THR A 17 -3.52 -1.06 13.58
C THR A 17 -3.79 -0.48 12.19
N LEU A 18 -4.17 -1.34 11.26
CA LEU A 18 -4.54 -0.84 9.92
C LEU A 18 -5.71 0.15 10.03
N GLY A 19 -6.70 -0.13 10.87
CA GLY A 19 -7.85 0.76 11.07
C GLY A 19 -7.48 2.14 11.56
N GLU A 20 -6.47 2.25 12.42
CA GLU A 20 -5.96 3.55 12.87
C GLU A 20 -5.32 4.32 11.70
N LEU A 21 -4.59 3.62 10.84
CA LEU A 21 -3.93 4.25 9.69
C LEU A 21 -4.93 4.71 8.64
N THR A 22 -6.03 3.99 8.44
CA THR A 22 -7.04 4.35 7.45
C THR A 22 -8.05 5.35 7.99
N ALA A 23 -8.20 5.45 9.32
CA ALA A 23 -9.04 6.42 10.01
C ALA A 23 -10.49 6.44 9.50
N GLY A 24 -11.07 5.25 9.27
CA GLY A 24 -12.46 5.12 8.84
C GLY A 24 -12.73 5.46 7.38
N ARG A 25 -11.67 5.58 6.57
CA ARG A 25 -11.76 5.92 5.15
C ARG A 25 -11.53 4.70 4.27
N PRO A 26 -12.09 4.66 3.05
CA PRO A 26 -11.60 3.73 2.04
C PRO A 26 -10.10 3.92 1.85
N ALA A 27 -9.39 2.86 1.52
CA ALA A 27 -7.93 2.91 1.49
C ALA A 27 -7.34 2.26 0.24
N LEU A 28 -6.24 2.83 -0.24
CA LEU A 28 -5.38 2.22 -1.25
C LEU A 28 -4.13 1.73 -0.52
N LEU A 29 -3.93 0.41 -0.51
CA LEU A 29 -2.83 -0.24 0.19
C LEU A 29 -1.78 -0.68 -0.82
N VAL A 30 -0.51 -0.30 -0.61
CA VAL A 30 0.54 -0.51 -1.61
C VAL A 30 1.82 -0.99 -0.92
N ASN A 31 2.41 -2.09 -1.40
CA ASN A 31 3.74 -2.49 -0.95
C ASN A 31 4.78 -1.68 -1.71
N VAL A 32 5.71 -1.07 -1.00
CA VAL A 32 6.60 -0.05 -1.57
C VAL A 32 8.08 -0.39 -1.37
N ALA A 33 8.93 0.23 -2.20
CA ALA A 33 10.37 0.08 -2.12
C ALA A 33 11.05 1.35 -2.62
N SER A 34 12.27 1.61 -2.11
CA SER A 34 13.03 2.82 -2.41
C SER A 34 13.95 2.69 -3.62
N LYS A 35 14.27 1.46 -4.04
CA LYS A 35 15.28 1.18 -5.09
C LYS A 35 14.74 0.34 -6.24
N CYS A 36 13.48 0.53 -6.58
CA CYS A 36 12.80 -0.19 -7.65
C CYS A 36 12.66 0.72 -8.88
N GLY A 37 12.62 0.12 -10.08
CA GLY A 37 12.29 0.86 -11.30
C GLY A 37 10.91 1.51 -11.26
N LEU A 38 10.01 0.99 -10.41
CA LEU A 38 8.67 1.54 -10.22
C LEU A 38 8.59 2.56 -9.07
N THR A 39 9.68 2.81 -8.36
CA THR A 39 9.71 3.76 -7.24
C THR A 39 9.16 5.15 -7.60
N PRO A 40 9.31 5.67 -8.84
CA PRO A 40 8.65 6.92 -9.22
C PRO A 40 7.14 6.94 -9.05
N GLN A 41 6.48 5.78 -8.91
CA GLN A 41 5.05 5.73 -8.62
C GLN A 41 4.69 6.38 -7.27
N TYR A 42 5.65 6.60 -6.38
CA TYR A 42 5.41 7.39 -5.17
C TYR A 42 4.79 8.76 -5.48
N ALA A 43 5.23 9.39 -6.57
CA ALA A 43 4.69 10.70 -6.96
C ALA A 43 3.19 10.61 -7.27
N GLY A 44 2.76 9.58 -7.99
CA GLY A 44 1.35 9.36 -8.29
C GLY A 44 0.53 9.00 -7.04
N LEU A 45 1.10 8.20 -6.14
CA LEU A 45 0.45 7.85 -4.88
C LEU A 45 0.23 9.09 -4.02
N GLU A 46 1.24 9.94 -3.90
CA GLU A 46 1.12 11.19 -3.13
C GLU A 46 0.07 12.11 -3.76
N LYS A 47 0.04 12.18 -5.08
CA LYS A 47 -0.97 12.98 -5.79
C LYS A 47 -2.39 12.49 -5.50
N LEU A 48 -2.60 11.17 -5.45
CA LEU A 48 -3.90 10.62 -5.07
C LEU A 48 -4.27 11.01 -3.63
N ALA A 49 -3.31 10.93 -2.71
CA ALA A 49 -3.54 11.30 -1.32
C ALA A 49 -3.93 12.77 -1.19
N GLU A 50 -3.30 13.66 -1.96
CA GLU A 50 -3.61 15.09 -1.94
C GLU A 50 -4.93 15.41 -2.62
N THR A 51 -5.22 14.73 -3.74
CA THR A 51 -6.43 14.98 -4.53
C THR A 51 -7.70 14.45 -3.86
N TYR A 52 -7.58 13.32 -3.14
CA TYR A 52 -8.72 12.65 -2.53
C TYR A 52 -8.54 12.55 -1.02
N PRO A 53 -8.83 13.64 -0.25
CA PRO A 53 -8.66 13.59 1.21
C PRO A 53 -9.56 12.56 1.89
N GLY A 54 -10.62 12.09 1.23
CA GLY A 54 -11.45 10.99 1.72
C GLY A 54 -10.85 9.61 1.54
N LEU A 55 -9.72 9.50 0.84
CA LEU A 55 -9.01 8.25 0.62
C LEU A 55 -7.78 8.19 1.54
N ALA A 56 -7.59 7.06 2.21
CA ALA A 56 -6.33 6.78 2.91
C ALA A 56 -5.39 6.07 1.94
N VAL A 57 -4.15 6.55 1.81
CA VAL A 57 -3.10 5.82 1.10
C VAL A 57 -2.14 5.31 2.17
N VAL A 58 -1.82 4.01 2.15
CA VAL A 58 -0.91 3.41 3.14
C VAL A 58 0.16 2.63 2.40
N GLY A 59 1.42 2.93 2.67
CA GLY A 59 2.56 2.24 2.07
C GLY A 59 3.15 1.23 3.05
N PHE A 60 3.42 0.02 2.57
CA PHE A 60 4.03 -1.08 3.34
C PHE A 60 5.41 -1.38 2.76
N PRO A 61 6.50 -0.87 3.36
CA PRO A 61 7.84 -1.20 2.89
C PRO A 61 8.09 -2.69 2.93
N CYS A 62 8.66 -3.24 1.87
CA CYS A 62 8.94 -4.67 1.76
C CYS A 62 10.23 -4.90 0.99
N ASN A 63 11.11 -5.78 1.52
CA ASN A 63 12.43 -6.05 0.94
C ASN A 63 12.50 -7.37 0.18
N GLN A 64 11.36 -8.02 -0.10
CA GLN A 64 11.34 -9.35 -0.70
C GLN A 64 11.59 -9.39 -2.21
N PHE A 65 11.49 -8.24 -2.90
CA PHE A 65 11.65 -8.18 -4.34
C PHE A 65 13.04 -7.66 -4.70
N MET A 66 13.99 -8.57 -4.87
CA MET A 66 15.38 -8.28 -5.21
C MET A 66 16.10 -7.41 -4.18
N GLY A 67 15.64 -7.40 -2.93
CA GLY A 67 16.26 -6.59 -1.88
C GLY A 67 16.19 -5.09 -2.17
N GLN A 68 15.12 -4.60 -2.79
CA GLN A 68 15.01 -3.20 -3.22
C GLN A 68 14.52 -2.24 -2.14
N GLU A 69 14.33 -2.74 -0.89
CA GLU A 69 14.04 -1.90 0.27
C GLU A 69 14.99 -2.26 1.42
N PRO A 70 16.31 -2.10 1.24
CA PRO A 70 17.28 -2.55 2.25
C PRO A 70 17.50 -1.56 3.40
N GLY A 71 16.97 -0.34 3.28
CA GLY A 71 17.24 0.74 4.23
C GLY A 71 16.62 0.52 5.61
N THR A 72 17.14 1.27 6.58
CA THR A 72 16.53 1.35 7.92
C THR A 72 15.25 2.18 7.85
N PRO A 73 14.39 2.12 8.88
CA PRO A 73 13.20 2.99 8.93
C PRO A 73 13.54 4.47 8.74
N ASP A 74 14.60 4.96 9.35
CA ASP A 74 15.01 6.36 9.20
C ASP A 74 15.43 6.69 7.76
N GLU A 75 16.16 5.78 7.12
CA GLU A 75 16.58 5.95 5.72
C GLU A 75 15.37 5.96 4.78
N ILE A 76 14.40 5.08 5.01
CA ILE A 76 13.16 5.03 4.21
C ILE A 76 12.37 6.32 4.37
N ALA A 77 12.20 6.79 5.62
CA ALA A 77 11.48 8.02 5.90
C ALA A 77 12.13 9.23 5.23
N GLU A 78 13.46 9.33 5.33
CA GLU A 78 14.24 10.40 4.71
C GLU A 78 14.09 10.39 3.19
N PHE A 79 14.24 9.22 2.58
CA PHE A 79 14.12 9.07 1.14
C PHE A 79 12.72 9.51 0.64
N CYS A 80 11.67 9.00 1.28
CA CYS A 80 10.29 9.31 0.87
C CYS A 80 9.97 10.79 1.03
N SER A 81 10.40 11.39 2.14
CA SER A 81 10.16 12.81 2.41
C SER A 81 10.96 13.69 1.46
N ALA A 82 12.28 13.46 1.34
CA ALA A 82 13.17 14.33 0.58
C ALA A 82 12.95 14.21 -0.93
N THR A 83 12.70 13.00 -1.43
CA THR A 83 12.62 12.75 -2.88
C THR A 83 11.22 12.94 -3.44
N TYR A 84 10.19 12.50 -2.71
CA TYR A 84 8.80 12.50 -3.22
C TYR A 84 7.82 13.30 -2.37
N GLY A 85 8.26 13.85 -1.24
CA GLY A 85 7.37 14.61 -0.36
C GLY A 85 6.20 13.80 0.15
N VAL A 86 6.39 12.52 0.43
CA VAL A 86 5.34 11.60 0.86
C VAL A 86 4.75 12.06 2.19
N THR A 87 3.42 12.24 2.22
CA THR A 87 2.67 12.63 3.42
C THR A 87 1.77 11.52 3.96
N PHE A 88 1.48 10.49 3.16
CA PHE A 88 0.66 9.37 3.62
C PHE A 88 1.45 8.45 4.55
N PRO A 89 0.76 7.67 5.42
CA PRO A 89 1.44 6.79 6.38
C PRO A 89 2.24 5.70 5.70
N LEU A 90 3.42 5.41 6.26
CA LEU A 90 4.22 4.24 5.95
C LEU A 90 4.27 3.37 7.19
N THR A 91 4.27 2.06 7.00
CA THR A 91 4.33 1.10 8.11
C THR A 91 5.75 0.58 8.31
N GLU A 92 5.93 -0.23 9.36
CA GLU A 92 7.11 -1.04 9.52
C GLU A 92 7.32 -1.92 8.28
N LYS A 93 8.56 -2.32 8.03
CA LYS A 93 8.89 -3.24 6.94
C LYS A 93 8.25 -4.61 7.23
N ILE A 94 7.53 -5.17 6.25
CA ILE A 94 6.84 -6.45 6.40
C ILE A 94 7.18 -7.39 5.25
N GLU A 95 6.78 -8.65 5.40
CA GLU A 95 6.78 -9.63 4.33
C GLU A 95 5.36 -9.74 3.76
N VAL A 96 5.25 -9.77 2.44
CA VAL A 96 3.96 -9.86 1.75
C VAL A 96 3.74 -11.24 1.12
N ASN A 97 4.78 -12.04 0.99
CA ASN A 97 4.75 -13.39 0.42
C ASN A 97 5.45 -14.38 1.34
N GLY A 98 5.12 -15.68 1.17
CA GLY A 98 5.79 -16.76 1.88
C GLY A 98 5.25 -17.01 3.28
N GLU A 99 6.00 -17.77 4.07
CA GLU A 99 5.59 -18.17 5.42
C GLU A 99 5.41 -16.97 6.36
N GLY A 100 6.23 -15.93 6.17
CA GLY A 100 6.16 -14.72 6.99
C GLY A 100 5.15 -13.68 6.51
N ARG A 101 4.31 -14.02 5.54
CA ARG A 101 3.31 -13.08 4.99
C ARG A 101 2.47 -12.48 6.11
N HIS A 102 2.44 -11.15 6.18
CA HIS A 102 1.67 -10.43 7.18
C HIS A 102 0.17 -10.75 7.07
N PRO A 103 -0.57 -10.84 8.18
CA PRO A 103 -2.01 -11.15 8.15
C PRO A 103 -2.84 -10.25 7.22
N ILE A 104 -2.49 -8.98 7.08
CA ILE A 104 -3.16 -8.08 6.13
C ILE A 104 -3.04 -8.65 4.72
N TYR A 105 -1.84 -9.06 4.31
CA TYR A 105 -1.61 -9.61 2.97
C TYR A 105 -2.14 -11.02 2.79
N GLN A 106 -2.36 -11.77 3.87
CA GLN A 106 -3.04 -13.07 3.79
C GLN A 106 -4.46 -12.89 3.25
N GLU A 107 -5.13 -11.80 3.62
CA GLU A 107 -6.46 -11.48 3.08
C GLU A 107 -6.39 -10.83 1.71
N LEU A 108 -5.51 -9.84 1.54
CA LEU A 108 -5.40 -9.11 0.27
C LEU A 108 -5.14 -10.05 -0.92
N THR A 109 -4.25 -11.02 -0.75
CA THR A 109 -3.84 -11.90 -1.85
C THR A 109 -4.91 -12.89 -2.31
N LYS A 110 -6.05 -12.94 -1.65
CA LYS A 110 -7.21 -13.73 -2.10
C LYS A 110 -7.96 -13.06 -3.26
N THR A 111 -7.71 -11.78 -3.50
CA THR A 111 -8.37 -11.00 -4.55
C THR A 111 -7.53 -11.01 -5.82
N ALA A 112 -8.18 -11.16 -6.99
CA ALA A 112 -7.51 -11.11 -8.28
C ALA A 112 -7.35 -9.67 -8.76
N ASP A 113 -6.29 -9.44 -9.57
CA ASP A 113 -6.04 -8.14 -10.19
C ASP A 113 -6.83 -7.97 -11.50
N GLU A 114 -6.58 -6.86 -12.22
CA GLU A 114 -7.25 -6.55 -13.50
C GLU A 114 -7.00 -7.58 -14.59
N ASN A 115 -5.98 -8.43 -14.42
CA ASN A 115 -5.65 -9.50 -15.37
C ASN A 115 -6.18 -10.88 -14.91
N GLY A 116 -6.89 -10.92 -13.78
CA GLY A 116 -7.41 -12.17 -13.22
C GLY A 116 -6.39 -12.96 -12.41
N THR A 117 -5.28 -12.35 -12.01
CA THR A 117 -4.21 -13.00 -11.23
C THR A 117 -4.41 -12.74 -9.74
N ASP A 118 -4.57 -13.81 -8.96
CA ASP A 118 -4.60 -13.76 -7.50
C ASP A 118 -3.32 -14.40 -6.94
N GLY A 119 -3.27 -14.58 -5.62
CA GLY A 119 -2.13 -15.21 -4.96
C GLY A 119 -0.99 -14.23 -4.70
N ASP A 120 0.25 -14.73 -4.74
CA ASP A 120 1.44 -13.97 -4.35
C ASP A 120 1.52 -12.58 -5.00
N ILE A 121 2.03 -11.63 -4.22
CA ILE A 121 2.36 -10.30 -4.74
C ILE A 121 3.46 -10.46 -5.80
N GLN A 122 3.26 -9.87 -6.97
CA GLN A 122 4.12 -10.08 -8.12
C GLN A 122 5.39 -9.24 -8.08
N TRP A 123 5.31 -8.03 -7.53
CA TRP A 123 6.43 -7.11 -7.43
C TRP A 123 6.09 -5.94 -6.51
N ASN A 124 7.04 -5.02 -6.33
CA ASN A 124 6.78 -3.76 -5.60
C ASN A 124 5.69 -2.95 -6.30
N PHE A 125 4.97 -2.15 -5.54
CA PHE A 125 3.93 -1.24 -6.01
C PHE A 125 2.69 -1.92 -6.58
N GLU A 126 2.35 -3.10 -6.08
CA GLU A 126 1.04 -3.71 -6.31
C GLU A 126 0.02 -3.04 -5.39
N LYS A 127 -1.18 -2.78 -5.89
CA LYS A 127 -2.16 -1.92 -5.19
C LYS A 127 -3.43 -2.68 -4.90
N PHE A 128 -4.01 -2.40 -3.73
CA PHE A 128 -5.29 -2.97 -3.32
C PHE A 128 -6.22 -1.85 -2.84
N LEU A 129 -7.47 -1.88 -3.30
CA LEU A 129 -8.49 -0.94 -2.84
C LEU A 129 -9.38 -1.65 -1.82
N VAL A 130 -9.56 -1.01 -0.67
CA VAL A 130 -10.29 -1.56 0.47
C VAL A 130 -11.37 -0.56 0.89
N THR A 131 -12.56 -1.06 1.20
CA THR A 131 -13.64 -0.20 1.69
C THR A 131 -13.37 0.28 3.12
N ALA A 132 -14.13 1.26 3.58
CA ALA A 132 -14.00 1.80 4.92
C ALA A 132 -14.20 0.75 6.01
N ASP A 133 -14.98 -0.30 5.74
CA ASP A 133 -15.22 -1.40 6.69
C ASP A 133 -14.27 -2.60 6.48
N GLY A 134 -13.26 -2.47 5.64
CA GLY A 134 -12.20 -3.46 5.51
C GLY A 134 -12.40 -4.52 4.44
N GLN A 135 -13.32 -4.33 3.50
CA GLN A 135 -13.56 -5.26 2.39
C GLN A 135 -12.62 -4.95 1.23
N VAL A 136 -11.90 -5.96 0.75
CA VAL A 136 -11.01 -5.80 -0.42
C VAL A 136 -11.87 -5.88 -1.67
N THR A 137 -11.89 -4.82 -2.47
CA THR A 137 -12.75 -4.75 -3.66
C THR A 137 -12.01 -4.86 -4.96
N GLN A 138 -10.75 -4.39 -5.03
CA GLN A 138 -9.97 -4.43 -6.27
C GLN A 138 -8.48 -4.56 -5.98
N ARG A 139 -7.77 -5.12 -6.95
CA ARG A 139 -6.31 -5.28 -6.94
C ARG A 139 -5.79 -4.84 -8.30
N PHE A 140 -4.70 -4.07 -8.29
CA PHE A 140 -4.06 -3.59 -9.51
C PHE A 140 -2.61 -4.03 -9.54
N SER A 141 -2.16 -4.55 -10.69
CA SER A 141 -0.81 -5.05 -10.85
C SER A 141 0.24 -3.96 -10.65
N PRO A 142 1.50 -4.32 -10.37
CA PRO A 142 2.55 -3.34 -10.08
C PRO A 142 2.74 -2.27 -11.15
N ARG A 143 2.64 -2.65 -12.43
CA ARG A 143 2.87 -1.72 -13.54
C ARG A 143 1.72 -0.77 -13.82
N THR A 144 0.54 -1.03 -13.27
CA THR A 144 -0.59 -0.12 -13.39
C THR A 144 -0.30 1.10 -12.54
N GLU A 145 -0.18 2.26 -13.18
CA GLU A 145 0.18 3.51 -12.49
C GLU A 145 -0.91 3.93 -11.51
N PRO A 146 -0.56 4.60 -10.41
CA PRO A 146 -1.57 5.07 -9.45
C PRO A 146 -2.63 5.97 -10.06
N GLU A 147 -2.26 6.78 -11.05
CA GLU A 147 -3.18 7.69 -11.72
C GLU A 147 -3.83 7.10 -12.98
N ASP A 148 -3.66 5.79 -13.23
CA ASP A 148 -4.34 5.09 -14.32
C ASP A 148 -5.85 5.31 -14.18
N PRO A 149 -6.57 5.60 -15.29
CA PRO A 149 -8.01 5.82 -15.25
C PRO A 149 -8.80 4.72 -14.52
N ARG A 150 -8.37 3.46 -14.61
CA ARG A 150 -9.00 2.35 -13.90
C ARG A 150 -8.91 2.49 -12.39
N VAL A 151 -7.76 2.95 -11.89
CA VAL A 151 -7.53 3.19 -10.46
C VAL A 151 -8.34 4.39 -10.01
N VAL A 152 -8.28 5.48 -10.75
CA VAL A 152 -9.00 6.72 -10.42
C VAL A 152 -10.51 6.48 -10.39
N GLU A 153 -11.05 5.75 -11.37
CA GLU A 153 -12.47 5.42 -11.41
C GLU A 153 -12.88 4.56 -10.21
N ALA A 154 -12.06 3.58 -9.85
CA ALA A 154 -12.33 2.72 -8.70
C ALA A 154 -12.35 3.54 -7.39
N ILE A 155 -11.42 4.49 -7.25
CA ILE A 155 -11.37 5.39 -6.09
C ILE A 155 -12.62 6.27 -6.05
N ALA A 156 -13.00 6.87 -7.17
CA ALA A 156 -14.19 7.71 -7.25
C ALA A 156 -15.45 6.93 -6.83
N ASN A 157 -15.57 5.68 -7.28
CA ASN A 157 -16.70 4.83 -6.91
C ASN A 157 -16.68 4.49 -5.42
N ALA A 158 -15.51 4.28 -4.83
CA ALA A 158 -15.38 3.97 -3.41
C ALA A 158 -15.74 5.17 -2.53
N LEU A 159 -15.57 6.39 -3.03
CA LEU A 159 -15.83 7.63 -2.30
C LEU A 159 -17.24 8.18 -2.55
N ALA A 160 -17.97 7.59 -3.47
CA ALA A 160 -19.31 8.04 -3.83
C ALA A 160 -20.34 7.74 -2.73
#